data_ea54629d5a0327b2858bbb28caf268a6
#
_entry.id   ea54629d5a0327b2858bbb28caf268a6
#
_cell.length_a   1.000
_cell.length_b   1.000
_cell.length_c   1.000
_cell.angle_alpha   90.00
_cell.angle_beta   90.00
_cell.angle_gamma   90.00
#
_symmetry.space_group_name_H-M   'P 1'
#
loop_
_entity.id
_entity.type
_entity.pdbx_description
1 polymer ?
#
loop_
_entity_poly.entity_id
_entity_poly.type
_entity_poly.pdbx_seq_one_letter_code
_entity_poly.pdbx_strand_id
1 'polypeptide(L)'
;MNQVLKQTDKKPRFTGFSIRSLLRSAFLLFLGLLLTAVVIVVAEGGLALFDIAPPIPLFVDNPFSDSPAYAVNPGYYQQFMYRLGGKPTPEDFEMWGFSIPKVKLPDTCRIVVFGGSAAFGHPNPEFGFHEILRVMLQDAAPEIPLEIYNLACPILNAYVMEEIAEACIKIEPDLFLVYMGNNEYDGPFGPAWHNDTFLATHMWQPLLRLSRKFRLLRLAKSLRRKAGWDPWEDVDSAAYFNTLLPVRQSSRSRASMYRRFTHYVEGICTAARKAGAQVVLSSVGTNLKDWPPFVSQNDPNLSRETADHWNALYRKGGNLEKAGALDEALEAYEAAAALDPVHAMLQFRIGTCRLALGDRERAKAAFQKARDEDCEPFRTDSSINALIKDLSEQLAGQEVYYADAESALHEADSQAISGNGLFYDNVHLLFPGNYAIAACLFPRVTSALRKAGFRLPDTTASAPPETCKERLGLSPRQYYRHYECALGHLKYITDLEAFQDVLQDHDTEWLEQEVQALVQTADTDVETPRGSPKYGTDIPQQHYLAVKELWRQENKSTAIAKAAALSEIYKERPDAHLLYAQILELSGDSAKSSAIMNELKAMIRWDAL
;
A
#
# COMPACT_ATOMS: atom_id res chain seq x y z
N MET A 1 56.65 71.85 -3.12
CA MET A 1 55.50 72.77 -3.08
C MET A 1 54.27 71.89 -2.71
N ASN A 2 53.89 72.05 -1.44
CA ASN A 2 52.91 71.22 -0.74
C ASN A 2 51.46 71.40 -1.24
N GLN A 3 50.73 70.37 -1.47
CA GLN A 3 49.27 70.36 -1.29
C GLN A 3 48.86 69.08 -0.58
N VAL A 4 48.32 69.30 0.61
CA VAL A 4 47.76 68.34 1.56
C VAL A 4 46.43 67.79 1.10
N LEU A 5 46.32 66.49 0.90
CA LEU A 5 45.06 65.80 0.74
C LEU A 5 44.39 65.61 2.12
N LYS A 6 43.35 66.33 2.40
CA LYS A 6 42.42 66.09 3.51
C LYS A 6 41.53 64.82 3.18
N GLN A 7 41.87 63.73 3.80
CA GLN A 7 40.96 62.60 3.90
C GLN A 7 39.83 62.90 4.90
N THR A 8 38.61 62.97 4.42
CA THR A 8 37.41 63.03 5.28
C THR A 8 36.97 61.64 5.63
N ASP A 9 37.31 61.18 6.83
CA ASP A 9 36.80 59.97 7.48
C ASP A 9 35.27 60.15 7.74
N LYS A 10 34.46 59.66 6.85
CA LYS A 10 33.03 59.43 7.15
C LYS A 10 32.87 58.04 7.77
N LYS A 11 32.91 57.96 9.08
CA LYS A 11 32.44 56.77 9.83
C LYS A 11 30.97 56.54 9.47
N PRO A 12 30.55 55.27 9.13
CA PRO A 12 29.15 54.97 8.94
C PRO A 12 28.42 55.17 10.27
N ARG A 13 27.47 56.12 10.29
CA ARG A 13 26.54 56.26 11.41
C ARG A 13 25.65 55.05 11.45
N PHE A 14 25.95 54.05 12.28
CA PHE A 14 24.95 53.09 12.71
C PHE A 14 23.88 53.83 13.50
N THR A 15 22.74 54.11 12.85
CA THR A 15 21.56 54.61 13.53
C THR A 15 21.11 53.53 14.47
N GLY A 16 21.37 53.71 15.78
CA GLY A 16 20.95 52.79 16.82
C GLY A 16 19.44 52.58 16.78
N PHE A 17 19.02 51.36 16.47
CA PHE A 17 17.61 51.00 16.58
C PHE A 17 17.20 51.19 18.05
N SER A 18 16.28 52.12 18.29
CA SER A 18 15.74 52.35 19.63
C SER A 18 14.95 51.14 20.05
N ILE A 19 15.21 50.61 21.28
CA ILE A 19 14.45 49.52 21.88
C ILE A 19 12.94 49.76 21.79
N ARG A 20 12.49 51.03 21.92
CA ARG A 20 11.10 51.45 21.74
C ARG A 20 10.56 51.21 20.32
N SER A 21 11.38 51.43 19.28
CA SER A 21 10.97 51.16 17.89
C SER A 21 10.86 49.65 17.62
N LEU A 22 11.77 48.86 18.16
CA LEU A 22 11.73 47.38 18.09
C LEU A 22 10.49 46.83 18.79
N LEU A 23 10.18 47.30 20.00
CA LEU A 23 8.99 46.88 20.76
C LEU A 23 7.69 47.28 20.04
N ARG A 24 7.65 48.47 19.46
CA ARG A 24 6.49 48.94 18.65
C ARG A 24 6.32 48.07 17.39
N SER A 25 7.39 47.77 16.67
CA SER A 25 7.33 46.90 15.49
C SER A 25 6.91 45.48 15.85
N ALA A 26 7.44 44.91 16.94
CA ALA A 26 7.04 43.59 17.45
C ALA A 26 5.55 43.58 17.87
N PHE A 27 5.06 44.63 18.54
CA PHE A 27 3.65 44.75 18.90
C PHE A 27 2.74 44.85 17.67
N LEU A 28 3.11 45.66 16.65
CA LEU A 28 2.35 45.77 15.41
C LEU A 28 2.34 44.47 14.62
N LEU A 29 3.47 43.73 14.60
CA LEU A 29 3.55 42.40 14.01
C LEU A 29 2.61 41.42 14.75
N PHE A 30 2.66 41.40 16.09
CA PHE A 30 1.79 40.59 16.91
C PHE A 30 0.29 40.90 16.67
N LEU A 31 -0.06 42.20 16.65
CA LEU A 31 -1.43 42.63 16.36
C LEU A 31 -1.88 42.24 14.96
N GLY A 32 -0.99 42.34 13.96
CA GLY A 32 -1.26 41.88 12.58
C GLY A 32 -1.49 40.38 12.51
N LEU A 33 -0.65 39.59 13.20
CA LEU A 33 -0.82 38.14 13.27
C LEU A 33 -2.11 37.75 13.99
N LEU A 34 -2.45 38.44 15.10
CA LEU A 34 -3.69 38.22 15.83
C LEU A 34 -4.93 38.53 14.97
N LEU A 35 -4.92 39.66 14.26
CA LEU A 35 -6.01 40.03 13.36
C LEU A 35 -6.16 39.02 12.22
N THR A 36 -5.05 38.57 11.63
CA THR A 36 -5.04 37.52 10.60
C THR A 36 -5.63 36.22 11.14
N ALA A 37 -5.25 35.80 12.35
CA ALA A 37 -5.81 34.62 12.99
C ALA A 37 -7.33 34.74 13.21
N VAL A 38 -7.81 35.92 13.66
CA VAL A 38 -9.25 36.18 13.84
C VAL A 38 -9.97 36.10 12.48
N VAL A 39 -9.43 36.69 11.43
CA VAL A 39 -10.04 36.63 10.08
C VAL A 39 -10.12 35.18 9.60
N ILE A 40 -9.07 34.38 9.80
CA ILE A 40 -9.08 32.94 9.43
C ILE A 40 -10.16 32.21 10.21
N VAL A 41 -10.25 32.39 11.52
CA VAL A 41 -11.26 31.72 12.37
C VAL A 41 -12.69 32.11 11.96
N VAL A 42 -12.93 33.38 11.66
CA VAL A 42 -14.25 33.85 11.19
C VAL A 42 -14.58 33.26 9.82
N ALA A 43 -13.61 33.21 8.89
CA ALA A 43 -13.79 32.61 7.58
C ALA A 43 -14.08 31.10 7.69
N GLU A 44 -13.29 30.35 8.49
CA GLU A 44 -13.54 28.92 8.76
C GLU A 44 -14.92 28.70 9.38
N GLY A 45 -15.31 29.51 10.36
CA GLY A 45 -16.64 29.44 10.99
C GLY A 45 -17.77 29.71 9.99
N GLY A 46 -17.60 30.69 9.11
CA GLY A 46 -18.55 30.98 8.02
C GLY A 46 -18.67 29.83 7.04
N LEU A 47 -17.54 29.29 6.59
CA LEU A 47 -17.52 28.12 5.69
C LEU A 47 -18.16 26.89 6.37
N ALA A 48 -17.94 26.70 7.68
CA ALA A 48 -18.54 25.61 8.44
C ALA A 48 -20.07 25.76 8.57
N LEU A 49 -20.56 26.99 8.80
CA LEU A 49 -21.99 27.27 8.93
C LEU A 49 -22.78 26.93 7.65
N PHE A 50 -22.19 27.15 6.50
CA PHE A 50 -22.81 26.88 5.19
C PHE A 50 -22.37 25.55 4.58
N ASP A 51 -21.66 24.70 5.32
CA ASP A 51 -21.06 23.43 4.90
C ASP A 51 -20.26 23.51 3.59
N ILE A 52 -19.56 24.63 3.38
CA ILE A 52 -18.69 24.84 2.22
C ILE A 52 -17.35 24.16 2.46
N ALA A 53 -16.88 23.39 1.47
CA ALA A 53 -15.61 22.68 1.46
C ALA A 53 -15.35 21.85 2.73
N PRO A 54 -16.26 20.95 3.17
CA PRO A 54 -16.09 20.16 4.39
C PRO A 54 -14.87 19.26 4.29
N PRO A 55 -14.21 18.91 5.41
CA PRO A 55 -13.19 17.85 5.43
C PRO A 55 -13.78 16.54 4.90
N ILE A 56 -12.99 15.77 4.18
CA ILE A 56 -13.38 14.43 3.73
C ILE A 56 -12.95 13.44 4.81
N PRO A 57 -13.86 12.90 5.63
CA PRO A 57 -13.52 11.94 6.67
C PRO A 57 -13.31 10.54 6.08
N LEU A 58 -12.49 9.71 6.75
CA LEU A 58 -12.32 8.29 6.40
C LEU A 58 -13.64 7.52 6.57
N PHE A 59 -14.36 7.79 7.64
CA PHE A 59 -15.60 7.12 7.98
C PHE A 59 -16.78 8.08 7.87
N VAL A 60 -17.79 7.69 7.11
CA VAL A 60 -19.07 8.37 6.96
C VAL A 60 -20.21 7.51 7.53
N ASP A 61 -21.35 8.10 7.79
CA ASP A 61 -22.53 7.34 8.19
C ASP A 61 -22.97 6.45 7.02
N ASN A 62 -23.31 5.21 7.34
CA ASN A 62 -23.81 4.25 6.36
C ASN A 62 -25.34 4.38 6.25
N PRO A 63 -25.88 4.93 5.15
CA PRO A 63 -27.32 5.11 4.99
C PRO A 63 -28.07 3.80 4.72
N PHE A 64 -27.36 2.73 4.34
CA PHE A 64 -27.94 1.41 4.07
C PHE A 64 -28.10 0.54 5.32
N SER A 65 -27.55 0.97 6.46
CA SER A 65 -27.63 0.19 7.71
C SER A 65 -28.85 0.56 8.52
N ASP A 66 -29.60 -0.44 9.02
CA ASP A 66 -30.72 -0.23 9.93
C ASP A 66 -30.25 0.18 11.33
N SER A 67 -29.03 -0.17 11.71
CA SER A 67 -28.38 0.22 12.95
C SER A 67 -27.28 1.26 12.70
N PRO A 68 -26.95 2.10 13.67
CA PRO A 68 -25.88 3.09 13.50
C PRO A 68 -24.54 2.43 13.11
N ALA A 69 -24.09 2.67 11.89
CA ALA A 69 -22.86 2.12 11.35
C ALA A 69 -22.07 3.15 10.53
N TYR A 70 -20.79 2.89 10.40
CA TYR A 70 -19.90 3.61 9.47
C TYR A 70 -19.72 2.84 8.17
N ALA A 71 -19.55 3.58 7.07
CA ALA A 71 -18.93 3.09 5.85
C ALA A 71 -17.58 3.77 5.63
N VAL A 72 -16.68 3.12 4.94
CA VAL A 72 -15.40 3.71 4.52
C VAL A 72 -15.66 4.62 3.32
N ASN A 73 -15.14 5.83 3.37
CA ASN A 73 -15.29 6.82 2.31
C ASN A 73 -14.15 6.69 1.30
N PRO A 74 -14.38 6.20 0.07
CA PRO A 74 -13.34 6.13 -0.96
C PRO A 74 -12.71 7.48 -1.27
N GLY A 75 -13.47 8.57 -1.19
CA GLY A 75 -12.98 9.93 -1.37
C GLY A 75 -11.87 10.32 -0.41
N TYR A 76 -11.76 9.66 0.75
CA TYR A 76 -10.66 9.89 1.67
C TYR A 76 -9.32 9.44 1.06
N TYR A 77 -9.28 8.28 0.46
CA TYR A 77 -8.07 7.73 -0.18
C TYR A 77 -7.68 8.54 -1.42
N GLN A 78 -8.66 8.96 -2.20
CA GLN A 78 -8.43 9.73 -3.43
C GLN A 78 -7.76 11.10 -3.17
N GLN A 79 -7.84 11.64 -1.95
CA GLN A 79 -7.07 12.83 -1.60
C GLN A 79 -5.55 12.65 -1.74
N PHE A 80 -5.07 11.41 -1.64
CA PHE A 80 -3.67 11.03 -1.73
C PHE A 80 -3.31 10.45 -3.09
N MET A 81 -4.30 9.92 -3.81
CA MET A 81 -4.15 9.25 -5.11
C MET A 81 -4.50 10.16 -6.30
N TYR A 82 -4.73 11.46 -6.07
CA TYR A 82 -5.23 12.38 -7.10
C TYR A 82 -4.38 12.43 -8.38
N ARG A 83 -3.15 11.95 -8.34
CA ARG A 83 -2.26 11.81 -9.50
C ARG A 83 -2.50 10.53 -10.31
N LEU A 84 -3.22 9.56 -9.76
CA LEU A 84 -3.37 8.21 -10.32
C LEU A 84 -4.81 7.79 -10.56
N GLY A 85 -5.79 8.40 -9.91
CA GLY A 85 -7.12 7.83 -9.81
C GLY A 85 -8.28 8.74 -10.22
N GLY A 86 -8.04 9.97 -10.65
CA GLY A 86 -9.15 10.85 -10.99
C GLY A 86 -10.04 11.20 -9.80
N LYS A 87 -11.35 11.44 -10.06
CA LYS A 87 -12.35 11.68 -9.01
C LYS A 87 -12.86 10.34 -8.47
N PRO A 88 -13.12 10.23 -7.15
CA PRO A 88 -13.72 9.03 -6.60
C PRO A 88 -15.13 8.82 -7.17
N THR A 89 -15.44 7.58 -7.46
CA THR A 89 -16.70 7.13 -8.01
C THR A 89 -17.36 6.11 -7.09
N PRO A 90 -18.65 5.81 -7.24
CA PRO A 90 -19.28 4.73 -6.48
C PRO A 90 -18.60 3.38 -6.64
N GLU A 91 -17.95 3.13 -7.78
CA GLU A 91 -17.23 1.89 -8.08
C GLU A 91 -16.07 1.66 -7.10
N ASP A 92 -15.49 2.72 -6.52
CA ASP A 92 -14.45 2.61 -5.50
C ASP A 92 -14.94 1.91 -4.22
N PHE A 93 -16.25 1.79 -3.99
CA PHE A 93 -16.79 0.98 -2.89
C PHE A 93 -16.53 -0.52 -3.07
N GLU A 94 -16.20 -1.00 -4.26
CA GLU A 94 -15.75 -2.40 -4.43
C GLU A 94 -14.54 -2.73 -3.56
N MET A 95 -13.70 -1.74 -3.24
CA MET A 95 -12.50 -1.92 -2.43
C MET A 95 -12.80 -1.93 -0.92
N TRP A 96 -13.70 -1.07 -0.44
CA TRP A 96 -13.96 -0.86 1.00
C TRP A 96 -15.45 -0.80 1.34
N GLY A 97 -16.27 -1.57 0.65
CA GLY A 97 -17.73 -1.53 0.77
C GLY A 97 -18.30 -2.22 2.01
N PHE A 98 -17.52 -2.43 3.07
CA PHE A 98 -17.98 -3.04 4.30
C PHE A 98 -18.62 -2.01 5.26
N SER A 99 -19.51 -2.50 6.13
CA SER A 99 -20.17 -1.73 7.20
C SER A 99 -19.47 -1.98 8.54
N ILE A 100 -19.26 -0.92 9.32
CA ILE A 100 -18.63 -1.00 10.65
C ILE A 100 -19.64 -0.53 11.68
N PRO A 101 -20.17 -1.40 12.56
CA PRO A 101 -21.07 -0.98 13.63
C PRO A 101 -20.44 0.10 14.51
N LYS A 102 -21.17 1.22 14.73
CA LYS A 102 -20.71 2.31 15.61
C LYS A 102 -20.57 1.88 17.07
N VAL A 103 -21.42 0.93 17.49
CA VAL A 103 -21.33 0.32 18.80
C VAL A 103 -20.79 -1.09 18.61
N LYS A 104 -19.59 -1.33 19.15
CA LYS A 104 -18.99 -2.65 19.16
C LYS A 104 -19.75 -3.56 20.12
N LEU A 105 -20.16 -4.73 19.62
CA LEU A 105 -20.82 -5.73 20.45
C LEU A 105 -19.85 -6.31 21.49
N PRO A 106 -20.33 -6.69 22.69
CA PRO A 106 -19.50 -7.38 23.67
C PRO A 106 -18.84 -8.62 23.07
N ASP A 107 -17.64 -8.93 23.52
CA ASP A 107 -16.85 -10.11 23.11
C ASP A 107 -16.47 -10.16 21.61
N THR A 108 -16.80 -9.14 20.82
CA THR A 108 -16.39 -9.04 19.42
C THR A 108 -14.92 -8.68 19.30
N CYS A 109 -14.16 -9.47 18.57
CA CYS A 109 -12.77 -9.19 18.24
C CYS A 109 -12.70 -8.36 16.94
N ARG A 110 -12.19 -7.13 17.04
CA ARG A 110 -12.07 -6.22 15.89
C ARG A 110 -10.61 -5.97 15.51
N ILE A 111 -10.24 -6.43 14.34
CA ILE A 111 -8.89 -6.32 13.76
C ILE A 111 -8.91 -5.32 12.62
N VAL A 112 -7.93 -4.42 12.56
CA VAL A 112 -7.74 -3.49 11.43
C VAL A 112 -6.40 -3.76 10.77
N VAL A 113 -6.42 -3.92 9.44
CA VAL A 113 -5.23 -4.22 8.62
C VAL A 113 -4.77 -2.95 7.91
N PHE A 114 -3.47 -2.67 7.96
CA PHE A 114 -2.82 -1.52 7.33
C PHE A 114 -1.72 -1.97 6.38
N GLY A 115 -1.62 -1.31 5.23
CA GLY A 115 -0.57 -1.54 4.26
C GLY A 115 -0.87 -1.00 2.87
N GLY A 116 -0.06 -1.42 1.90
CA GLY A 116 -0.25 -1.13 0.48
C GLY A 116 -1.06 -2.21 -0.25
N SER A 117 -0.86 -2.31 -1.57
CA SER A 117 -1.57 -3.28 -2.43
C SER A 117 -1.35 -4.75 -2.03
N ALA A 118 -0.17 -5.12 -1.55
CA ALA A 118 0.10 -6.47 -1.07
C ALA A 118 -0.73 -6.82 0.18
N ALA A 119 -0.87 -5.88 1.13
CA ALA A 119 -1.72 -6.05 2.30
C ALA A 119 -3.21 -5.98 1.95
N PHE A 120 -3.57 -5.19 0.95
CA PHE A 120 -4.92 -5.16 0.39
C PHE A 120 -5.32 -6.53 -0.17
N GLY A 121 -4.36 -7.29 -0.73
CA GLY A 121 -4.59 -8.62 -1.31
C GLY A 121 -4.79 -8.56 -2.83
N HIS A 122 -4.13 -7.57 -3.50
CA HIS A 122 -4.19 -7.48 -4.98
C HIS A 122 -3.72 -8.79 -5.63
N PRO A 123 -4.36 -9.32 -6.71
CA PRO A 123 -5.47 -8.72 -7.44
C PRO A 123 -6.85 -9.07 -6.88
N ASN A 124 -6.95 -10.01 -5.96
CA ASN A 124 -8.19 -10.52 -5.41
C ASN A 124 -8.17 -10.49 -3.88
N PRO A 125 -8.63 -9.39 -3.24
CA PRO A 125 -8.58 -9.23 -1.78
C PRO A 125 -9.26 -10.35 -1.00
N GLU A 126 -10.27 -10.99 -1.58
CA GLU A 126 -10.99 -12.13 -1.02
C GLU A 126 -10.11 -13.35 -0.75
N PHE A 127 -8.91 -13.42 -1.35
CA PHE A 127 -7.92 -14.48 -1.16
C PHE A 127 -6.62 -13.95 -0.55
N GLY A 128 -6.63 -12.70 -0.08
CA GLY A 128 -5.51 -12.09 0.61
C GLY A 128 -5.23 -12.74 1.98
N PHE A 129 -4.03 -12.54 2.50
CA PHE A 129 -3.61 -13.14 3.77
C PHE A 129 -4.54 -12.78 4.95
N HIS A 130 -5.19 -11.64 4.92
CA HIS A 130 -6.14 -11.21 5.97
C HIS A 130 -7.41 -12.06 6.00
N GLU A 131 -7.92 -12.51 4.85
CA GLU A 131 -9.06 -13.42 4.79
C GLU A 131 -8.66 -14.86 5.15
N ILE A 132 -7.45 -15.29 4.76
CA ILE A 132 -6.90 -16.57 5.20
C ILE A 132 -6.71 -16.58 6.73
N LEU A 133 -6.19 -15.49 7.30
CA LEU A 133 -6.07 -15.31 8.75
C LEU A 133 -7.44 -15.32 9.43
N ARG A 134 -8.48 -14.73 8.82
CA ARG A 134 -9.86 -14.81 9.29
C ARG A 134 -10.30 -16.27 9.45
N VAL A 135 -10.08 -17.09 8.41
CA VAL A 135 -10.41 -18.52 8.44
C VAL A 135 -9.67 -19.24 9.57
N MET A 136 -8.37 -18.98 9.72
CA MET A 136 -7.55 -19.60 10.77
C MET A 136 -8.03 -19.22 12.18
N LEU A 137 -8.38 -17.96 12.41
CA LEU A 137 -8.87 -17.47 13.70
C LEU A 137 -10.26 -18.04 14.02
N GLN A 138 -11.16 -18.08 13.04
CA GLN A 138 -12.49 -18.67 13.19
C GLN A 138 -12.46 -20.18 13.43
N ASP A 139 -11.49 -20.87 12.83
CA ASP A 139 -11.26 -22.30 13.08
C ASP A 139 -10.76 -22.55 14.50
N ALA A 140 -9.87 -21.69 14.98
CA ALA A 140 -9.30 -21.79 16.31
C ALA A 140 -10.26 -21.39 17.43
N ALA A 141 -11.17 -20.43 17.20
CA ALA A 141 -12.12 -19.89 18.18
C ALA A 141 -13.44 -19.49 17.53
N PRO A 142 -14.27 -20.49 17.12
CA PRO A 142 -15.52 -20.23 16.40
C PRO A 142 -16.57 -19.47 17.21
N GLU A 143 -16.44 -19.42 18.53
CA GLU A 143 -17.34 -18.72 19.43
C GLU A 143 -17.07 -17.20 19.51
N ILE A 144 -15.91 -16.73 19.04
CA ILE A 144 -15.56 -15.31 19.08
C ILE A 144 -16.10 -14.63 17.81
N PRO A 145 -17.04 -13.67 17.93
CA PRO A 145 -17.44 -12.85 16.79
C PRO A 145 -16.21 -12.07 16.28
N LEU A 146 -15.82 -12.27 15.02
CA LEU A 146 -14.60 -11.72 14.43
C LEU A 146 -14.93 -10.72 13.33
N GLU A 147 -14.44 -9.52 13.49
CA GLU A 147 -14.48 -8.45 12.48
C GLU A 147 -13.05 -8.13 12.03
N ILE A 148 -12.76 -8.29 10.75
CA ILE A 148 -11.48 -7.86 10.15
C ILE A 148 -11.79 -6.81 9.08
N TYR A 149 -11.29 -5.60 9.30
CA TYR A 149 -11.42 -4.48 8.37
C TYR A 149 -10.09 -4.19 7.72
N ASN A 150 -9.98 -4.52 6.44
CA ASN A 150 -8.78 -4.24 5.67
C ASN A 150 -8.84 -2.81 5.11
N LEU A 151 -8.10 -1.89 5.73
CA LEU A 151 -7.99 -0.49 5.33
C LEU A 151 -6.71 -0.21 4.51
N ALA A 152 -6.00 -1.26 4.12
CA ALA A 152 -4.88 -1.13 3.20
C ALA A 152 -5.34 -0.56 1.86
N CYS A 153 -4.46 0.14 1.18
CA CYS A 153 -4.75 0.78 -0.09
C CYS A 153 -3.54 0.71 -1.03
N PRO A 154 -3.72 0.32 -2.29
CA PRO A 154 -2.65 0.33 -3.28
C PRO A 154 -1.92 1.68 -3.33
N ILE A 155 -0.60 1.65 -3.54
CA ILE A 155 0.28 2.82 -3.73
C ILE A 155 0.45 3.69 -2.46
N LEU A 156 -0.38 3.54 -1.44
CA LEU A 156 -0.26 4.35 -0.23
C LEU A 156 0.81 3.77 0.71
N ASN A 157 1.49 4.67 1.40
CA ASN A 157 2.63 4.40 2.27
C ASN A 157 2.34 4.72 3.74
N ALA A 158 3.33 4.55 4.61
CA ALA A 158 3.22 4.74 6.06
C ALA A 158 2.68 6.14 6.46
N TYR A 159 2.98 7.19 5.69
CA TYR A 159 2.46 8.54 5.92
C TYR A 159 0.92 8.59 5.95
N VAL A 160 0.27 7.91 5.01
CA VAL A 160 -1.19 7.89 4.93
C VAL A 160 -1.77 6.92 5.95
N MET A 161 -1.12 5.77 6.14
CA MET A 161 -1.58 4.75 7.08
C MET A 161 -1.58 5.23 8.53
N GLU A 162 -0.69 6.15 8.93
CA GLU A 162 -0.73 6.79 10.26
C GLU A 162 -2.01 7.63 10.44
N GLU A 163 -2.40 8.42 9.42
CA GLU A 163 -3.65 9.20 9.49
C GLU A 163 -4.90 8.30 9.56
N ILE A 164 -4.87 7.18 8.82
CA ILE A 164 -5.93 6.15 8.87
C ILE A 164 -5.98 5.50 10.26
N ALA A 165 -4.83 5.16 10.85
CA ALA A 165 -4.75 4.57 12.18
C ALA A 165 -5.32 5.50 13.27
N GLU A 166 -5.03 6.81 13.20
CA GLU A 166 -5.65 7.80 14.08
C GLU A 166 -7.18 7.85 13.93
N ALA A 167 -7.69 7.75 12.70
CA ALA A 167 -9.12 7.73 12.45
C ALA A 167 -9.80 6.46 12.99
N CYS A 168 -9.05 5.34 13.07
CA CYS A 168 -9.56 4.05 13.55
C CYS A 168 -9.79 4.00 15.07
N ILE A 169 -9.27 4.94 15.86
CA ILE A 169 -9.48 4.96 17.31
C ILE A 169 -10.98 4.93 17.64
N LYS A 170 -11.82 5.61 16.87
CA LYS A 170 -13.26 5.72 17.10
C LYS A 170 -14.06 4.43 16.83
N ILE A 171 -13.48 3.44 16.15
CA ILE A 171 -14.12 2.15 15.88
C ILE A 171 -13.71 1.07 16.89
N GLU A 172 -12.99 1.42 17.94
CA GLU A 172 -12.64 0.55 19.07
C GLU A 172 -11.97 -0.77 18.63
N PRO A 173 -10.84 -0.73 17.90
CA PRO A 173 -10.12 -1.93 17.49
C PRO A 173 -9.46 -2.63 18.68
N ASP A 174 -9.31 -3.96 18.60
CA ASP A 174 -8.53 -4.76 19.56
C ASP A 174 -7.11 -5.02 19.06
N LEU A 175 -6.91 -4.99 17.73
CA LEU A 175 -5.61 -5.27 17.13
C LEU A 175 -5.42 -4.48 15.84
N PHE A 176 -4.24 -3.88 15.71
CA PHE A 176 -3.72 -3.35 14.45
C PHE A 176 -2.72 -4.33 13.85
N LEU A 177 -2.96 -4.76 12.62
CA LEU A 177 -2.09 -5.61 11.84
C LEU A 177 -1.42 -4.78 10.74
N VAL A 178 -0.10 -4.65 10.78
CA VAL A 178 0.67 -3.75 9.92
C VAL A 178 1.60 -4.57 9.02
N TYR A 179 1.33 -4.54 7.70
CA TYR A 179 2.17 -5.14 6.67
C TYR A 179 2.43 -4.08 5.58
N MET A 180 3.50 -3.30 5.74
CA MET A 180 3.80 -2.16 4.87
C MET A 180 5.30 -1.91 4.73
N GLY A 181 5.69 -1.29 3.59
CA GLY A 181 7.06 -0.94 3.27
C GLY A 181 7.32 -0.85 1.77
N ASN A 182 6.45 -1.42 0.94
CA ASN A 182 6.66 -1.48 -0.52
C ASN A 182 6.53 -0.12 -1.21
N ASN A 183 5.72 0.80 -0.67
CA ASN A 183 5.37 2.07 -1.33
C ASN A 183 6.07 3.29 -0.72
N GLU A 184 7.15 3.09 0.03
CA GLU A 184 7.82 4.22 0.71
C GLU A 184 8.63 5.08 -0.28
N TYR A 185 9.02 4.50 -1.39
CA TYR A 185 9.75 5.17 -2.46
C TYR A 185 8.84 6.05 -3.33
N ASP A 186 7.75 5.49 -3.84
CA ASP A 186 6.85 6.08 -4.85
C ASP A 186 5.52 6.59 -4.27
N GLY A 187 5.15 6.18 -3.08
CA GLY A 187 3.94 6.66 -2.39
C GLY A 187 3.96 8.16 -2.07
N PRO A 188 2.88 8.70 -1.50
CA PRO A 188 2.77 10.12 -1.19
C PRO A 188 3.96 10.66 -0.40
N PHE A 189 4.63 11.70 -0.93
CA PHE A 189 5.87 12.29 -0.39
C PHE A 189 7.08 11.33 -0.35
N GLY A 190 7.04 10.24 -1.10
CA GLY A 190 8.20 9.39 -1.33
C GLY A 190 9.32 10.13 -2.06
N PRO A 191 10.57 9.65 -1.96
CA PRO A 191 11.73 10.33 -2.54
C PRO A 191 11.72 10.37 -4.07
N ALA A 192 10.95 9.49 -4.73
CA ALA A 192 10.80 9.48 -6.19
C ALA A 192 10.20 10.77 -6.76
N TRP A 193 9.47 11.53 -5.96
CA TRP A 193 8.74 12.73 -6.41
C TRP A 193 9.51 14.03 -6.28
N HIS A 194 10.52 14.09 -5.44
CA HIS A 194 11.19 15.34 -5.10
C HIS A 194 12.70 15.14 -4.94
N ASN A 195 13.47 15.84 -5.76
CA ASN A 195 14.86 16.12 -5.42
C ASN A 195 14.90 16.80 -4.05
N ASP A 196 15.69 16.22 -3.15
CA ASP A 196 15.92 16.57 -1.77
C ASP A 196 15.99 18.07 -1.48
N THR A 197 14.87 18.72 -1.30
CA THR A 197 14.84 19.96 -0.55
C THR A 197 14.32 19.65 0.85
N PHE A 198 15.23 19.68 1.84
CA PHE A 198 14.94 19.56 3.27
C PHE A 198 13.70 20.36 3.72
N LEU A 199 13.45 21.51 3.08
CA LEU A 199 12.28 22.34 3.31
C LEU A 199 10.97 21.68 2.84
N ALA A 200 10.99 20.95 1.72
CA ALA A 200 9.76 20.38 1.17
C ALA A 200 9.21 19.24 2.05
N THR A 201 10.08 18.42 2.62
CA THR A 201 9.68 17.22 3.36
C THR A 201 9.37 17.45 4.84
N HIS A 202 10.10 18.33 5.54
CA HIS A 202 9.93 18.48 6.99
C HIS A 202 8.99 19.62 7.40
N MET A 203 8.92 20.70 6.63
CA MET A 203 8.06 21.84 6.95
C MET A 203 6.68 21.76 6.30
N TRP A 204 6.58 21.19 5.09
CA TRP A 204 5.33 21.20 4.35
C TRP A 204 4.38 20.07 4.70
N GLN A 205 4.87 18.90 5.13
CA GLN A 205 3.98 17.78 5.49
C GLN A 205 3.00 18.11 6.62
N PRO A 206 3.42 18.70 7.76
CA PRO A 206 2.46 19.13 8.79
C PRO A 206 1.47 20.18 8.29
N LEU A 207 1.94 21.11 7.45
CA LEU A 207 1.08 22.14 6.85
C LEU A 207 0.08 21.51 5.85
N LEU A 208 0.49 20.50 5.09
CA LEU A 208 -0.40 19.78 4.17
C LEU A 208 -1.42 18.92 4.92
N ARG A 209 -1.03 18.27 6.02
CA ARG A 209 -2.00 17.61 6.94
C ARG A 209 -3.00 18.63 7.48
N LEU A 210 -2.51 19.78 7.93
CA LEU A 210 -3.35 20.85 8.43
C LEU A 210 -4.27 21.39 7.33
N SER A 211 -3.76 21.56 6.10
CA SER A 211 -4.56 22.07 4.97
C SER A 211 -5.76 21.20 4.63
N ARG A 212 -5.68 19.89 4.84
CA ARG A 212 -6.82 18.98 4.66
C ARG A 212 -7.90 19.14 5.74
N LYS A 213 -7.55 19.69 6.90
CA LYS A 213 -8.49 19.98 8.00
C LYS A 213 -9.17 21.35 7.86
N PHE A 214 -8.55 22.31 7.17
CA PHE A 214 -9.08 23.66 7.00
C PHE A 214 -9.94 23.81 5.73
N ARG A 215 -11.18 24.23 5.90
CA ARG A 215 -12.15 24.48 4.82
C ARG A 215 -11.66 25.55 3.84
N LEU A 216 -11.05 26.63 4.37
CA LEU A 216 -10.50 27.73 3.54
C LEU A 216 -9.43 27.23 2.55
N LEU A 217 -8.51 26.38 3.02
CA LEU A 217 -7.45 25.82 2.18
C LEU A 217 -7.99 24.81 1.16
N ARG A 218 -9.00 24.04 1.56
CA ARG A 218 -9.71 23.13 0.66
C ARG A 218 -10.48 23.89 -0.42
N LEU A 219 -11.19 24.96 -0.03
CA LEU A 219 -11.86 25.84 -0.98
C LEU A 219 -10.87 26.45 -1.98
N ALA A 220 -9.73 26.96 -1.50
CA ALA A 220 -8.68 27.49 -2.37
C ALA A 220 -8.15 26.44 -3.36
N LYS A 221 -7.96 25.20 -2.91
CA LYS A 221 -7.56 24.07 -3.78
C LYS A 221 -8.63 23.76 -4.81
N SER A 222 -9.91 23.72 -4.42
CA SER A 222 -11.03 23.49 -5.31
C SER A 222 -11.15 24.58 -6.40
N LEU A 223 -11.04 25.84 -5.99
CA LEU A 223 -11.07 26.97 -6.93
C LEU A 223 -9.90 26.93 -7.93
N ARG A 224 -8.70 26.56 -7.46
CA ARG A 224 -7.52 26.37 -8.32
C ARG A 224 -7.75 25.28 -9.35
N ARG A 225 -8.35 24.15 -8.95
CA ARG A 225 -8.71 23.04 -9.85
C ARG A 225 -9.75 23.49 -10.88
N LYS A 226 -10.84 24.15 -10.44
CA LYS A 226 -11.88 24.68 -11.34
C LYS A 226 -11.34 25.69 -12.35
N ALA A 227 -10.26 26.39 -12.00
CA ALA A 227 -9.57 27.33 -12.90
C ALA A 227 -8.59 26.63 -13.88
N GLY A 228 -8.47 25.28 -13.84
CA GLY A 228 -7.52 24.53 -14.69
C GLY A 228 -6.05 24.74 -14.30
N TRP A 229 -5.79 25.12 -13.05
CA TRP A 229 -4.43 25.39 -12.55
C TRP A 229 -3.83 24.20 -11.78
N ASP A 230 -4.46 23.03 -11.85
CA ASP A 230 -3.91 21.81 -11.26
C ASP A 230 -3.18 21.02 -12.36
N PRO A 231 -1.84 21.04 -12.39
CA PRO A 231 -1.04 20.41 -13.45
C PRO A 231 -1.08 18.88 -13.40
N TRP A 232 -1.81 18.29 -12.44
CA TRP A 232 -1.80 16.85 -12.15
C TRP A 232 -3.18 16.19 -12.33
N GLU A 233 -4.14 16.89 -12.93
CA GLU A 233 -5.53 16.44 -13.01
C GLU A 233 -5.75 15.23 -13.94
N ASP A 234 -4.83 14.96 -14.90
CA ASP A 234 -4.98 13.94 -15.94
C ASP A 234 -3.69 13.12 -16.19
N VAL A 235 -2.93 12.79 -15.16
CA VAL A 235 -1.76 11.90 -15.31
C VAL A 235 -2.25 10.46 -15.30
N ASP A 236 -2.14 9.77 -16.42
CA ASP A 236 -2.38 8.32 -16.48
C ASP A 236 -1.29 7.53 -15.75
N SER A 237 -1.51 6.23 -15.52
CA SER A 237 -0.58 5.38 -14.79
C SER A 237 0.77 5.22 -15.50
N ALA A 238 0.80 5.23 -16.84
CA ALA A 238 2.06 5.13 -17.59
C ALA A 238 2.88 6.41 -17.44
N ALA A 239 2.24 7.59 -17.58
CA ALA A 239 2.89 8.87 -17.34
C ALA A 239 3.37 9.01 -15.87
N TYR A 240 2.67 8.38 -14.90
CA TYR A 240 3.11 8.35 -13.51
C TYR A 240 4.50 7.72 -13.38
N PHE A 241 4.69 6.49 -13.83
CA PHE A 241 5.97 5.79 -13.69
C PHE A 241 7.12 6.49 -14.45
N ASN A 242 6.84 7.08 -15.60
CA ASN A 242 7.83 7.82 -16.40
C ASN A 242 8.33 9.12 -15.74
N THR A 243 7.66 9.62 -14.69
CA THR A 243 8.05 10.86 -13.98
C THR A 243 8.84 10.63 -12.70
N LEU A 244 9.01 9.37 -12.28
CA LEU A 244 9.73 9.05 -11.06
C LEU A 244 11.25 9.27 -11.22
N LEU A 245 11.91 9.64 -10.13
CA LEU A 245 13.33 9.95 -10.12
C LEU A 245 14.10 8.82 -9.43
N PRO A 246 15.14 8.26 -10.07
CA PRO A 246 15.99 7.27 -9.43
C PRO A 246 16.65 7.78 -8.16
N VAL A 247 16.62 6.98 -7.08
CA VAL A 247 17.13 7.34 -5.76
C VAL A 247 18.08 6.26 -5.25
N ARG A 248 19.38 6.57 -5.25
CA ARG A 248 20.41 5.64 -4.77
C ARG A 248 20.21 5.27 -3.31
N GLN A 249 20.59 4.05 -2.94
CA GLN A 249 20.53 3.55 -1.57
C GLN A 249 21.33 4.43 -0.59
N SER A 250 22.51 4.92 -1.00
CA SER A 250 23.36 5.80 -0.20
C SER A 250 22.92 7.27 -0.14
N SER A 251 21.81 7.64 -0.78
CA SER A 251 21.37 9.04 -0.88
C SER A 251 20.78 9.57 0.44
N ARG A 252 20.84 10.89 0.61
CA ARG A 252 20.18 11.57 1.74
C ARG A 252 18.67 11.43 1.68
N SER A 253 18.09 11.36 0.49
CA SER A 253 16.66 11.14 0.25
C SER A 253 16.21 9.81 0.81
N ARG A 254 16.97 8.73 0.52
CA ARG A 254 16.70 7.38 1.03
C ARG A 254 16.80 7.35 2.57
N ALA A 255 17.87 7.92 3.11
CA ALA A 255 18.03 8.04 4.57
C ALA A 255 16.90 8.85 5.23
N SER A 256 16.39 9.88 4.55
CA SER A 256 15.23 10.66 5.03
C SER A 256 13.95 9.85 4.98
N MET A 257 13.75 9.06 3.93
CA MET A 257 12.61 8.14 3.80
C MET A 257 12.57 7.14 4.97
N TYR A 258 13.68 6.50 5.30
CA TYR A 258 13.77 5.56 6.44
C TYR A 258 13.38 6.20 7.77
N ARG A 259 13.89 7.40 8.07
CA ARG A 259 13.52 8.13 9.30
C ARG A 259 12.03 8.47 9.35
N ARG A 260 11.44 8.87 8.21
CA ARG A 260 10.00 9.15 8.13
C ARG A 260 9.17 7.89 8.30
N PHE A 261 9.57 6.79 7.65
CA PHE A 261 8.91 5.50 7.80
C PHE A 261 8.83 5.09 9.27
N THR A 262 9.97 5.09 9.99
CA THR A 262 10.00 4.80 11.44
C THR A 262 9.04 5.70 12.21
N HIS A 263 9.08 7.02 11.97
CA HIS A 263 8.20 7.98 12.63
C HIS A 263 6.70 7.68 12.42
N TYR A 264 6.30 7.33 11.19
CA TYR A 264 4.90 7.03 10.90
C TYR A 264 4.45 5.69 11.48
N VAL A 265 5.30 4.67 11.47
CA VAL A 265 4.98 3.38 12.11
C VAL A 265 4.89 3.55 13.63
N GLU A 266 5.75 4.36 14.26
CA GLU A 266 5.59 4.77 15.67
C GLU A 266 4.25 5.48 15.92
N GLY A 267 3.83 6.33 14.99
CA GLY A 267 2.53 7.01 15.01
C GLY A 267 1.36 6.01 15.02
N ILE A 268 1.43 4.97 14.17
CA ILE A 268 0.44 3.88 14.13
C ILE A 268 0.39 3.14 15.48
N CYS A 269 1.56 2.79 16.04
CA CYS A 269 1.62 2.15 17.37
C CYS A 269 1.05 3.07 18.47
N THR A 270 1.26 4.37 18.34
CA THR A 270 0.70 5.36 19.28
C THR A 270 -0.82 5.46 19.15
N ALA A 271 -1.37 5.42 17.94
CA ALA A 271 -2.80 5.38 17.70
C ALA A 271 -3.44 4.11 18.27
N ALA A 272 -2.80 2.94 18.08
CA ALA A 272 -3.23 1.68 18.68
C ALA A 272 -3.29 1.76 20.20
N ARG A 273 -2.23 2.29 20.84
CA ARG A 273 -2.19 2.47 22.31
C ARG A 273 -3.30 3.38 22.81
N LYS A 274 -3.60 4.48 22.09
CA LYS A 274 -4.74 5.36 22.43
C LYS A 274 -6.09 4.64 22.32
N ALA A 275 -6.20 3.68 21.41
CA ALA A 275 -7.40 2.86 21.26
C ALA A 275 -7.47 1.68 22.25
N GLY A 276 -6.40 1.38 22.99
CA GLY A 276 -6.29 0.18 23.83
C GLY A 276 -6.03 -1.10 23.01
N ALA A 277 -5.60 -0.96 21.75
CA ALA A 277 -5.39 -2.06 20.83
C ALA A 277 -3.96 -2.61 20.89
N GLN A 278 -3.82 -3.91 20.64
CA GLN A 278 -2.54 -4.58 20.40
C GLN A 278 -2.03 -4.24 18.98
N VAL A 279 -0.74 -4.41 18.73
CA VAL A 279 -0.13 -4.21 17.41
C VAL A 279 0.68 -5.43 17.00
N VAL A 280 0.50 -5.92 15.79
CA VAL A 280 1.41 -6.86 15.13
C VAL A 280 2.09 -6.13 13.97
N LEU A 281 3.40 -5.91 14.10
CA LEU A 281 4.25 -5.39 13.03
C LEU A 281 4.87 -6.57 12.29
N SER A 282 4.73 -6.59 10.97
CA SER A 282 5.27 -7.65 10.13
C SER A 282 6.38 -7.13 9.21
N SER A 283 7.48 -7.88 9.08
CA SER A 283 8.38 -7.70 7.95
C SER A 283 7.64 -7.99 6.64
N VAL A 284 8.16 -7.46 5.54
CA VAL A 284 7.51 -7.52 4.23
C VAL A 284 8.38 -8.31 3.27
N GLY A 285 7.79 -9.36 2.68
CA GLY A 285 8.48 -10.15 1.67
C GLY A 285 8.37 -9.56 0.28
N THR A 286 9.29 -9.97 -0.58
CA THR A 286 9.35 -9.56 -1.98
C THR A 286 9.75 -10.74 -2.86
N ASN A 287 9.44 -10.69 -4.16
CA ASN A 287 10.01 -11.61 -5.13
C ASN A 287 11.50 -11.29 -5.28
N LEU A 288 12.32 -12.10 -4.66
CA LEU A 288 13.75 -11.81 -4.52
C LEU A 288 14.57 -12.38 -5.67
N LYS A 289 14.36 -13.67 -6.01
CA LYS A 289 15.21 -14.38 -6.99
C LYS A 289 14.75 -14.26 -8.44
N ASP A 290 13.44 -14.04 -8.67
CA ASP A 290 12.87 -14.09 -10.01
C ASP A 290 12.44 -12.70 -10.52
N TRP A 291 12.63 -11.63 -9.73
CA TRP A 291 12.34 -10.27 -10.17
C TRP A 291 13.60 -9.38 -10.15
N PRO A 292 14.04 -8.88 -11.31
CA PRO A 292 15.26 -8.08 -11.41
C PRO A 292 15.08 -6.67 -10.78
N PRO A 293 16.17 -5.94 -10.49
CA PRO A 293 16.11 -4.53 -10.14
C PRO A 293 15.55 -3.69 -11.30
N PHE A 294 14.75 -2.67 -10.97
CA PHE A 294 14.18 -1.77 -11.96
C PHE A 294 15.22 -0.80 -12.54
N VAL A 295 16.04 -0.18 -11.70
CA VAL A 295 17.07 0.75 -12.17
C VAL A 295 18.41 0.48 -11.47
N SER A 296 19.42 0.26 -12.28
CA SER A 296 20.79 0.01 -11.84
C SER A 296 21.72 1.14 -12.28
N GLN A 297 22.50 1.66 -11.34
CA GLN A 297 23.45 2.74 -11.63
C GLN A 297 24.82 2.44 -11.02
N ASN A 298 25.87 2.68 -11.78
CA ASN A 298 27.24 2.63 -11.26
C ASN A 298 27.51 3.73 -10.22
N ASP A 299 28.52 3.55 -9.37
CA ASP A 299 28.99 4.62 -8.47
C ASP A 299 29.39 5.85 -9.30
N PRO A 300 28.82 7.04 -9.03
CA PRO A 300 29.15 8.27 -9.76
C PRO A 300 30.60 8.73 -9.60
N ASN A 301 31.32 8.17 -8.64
CA ASN A 301 32.73 8.50 -8.38
C ASN A 301 33.72 7.60 -9.14
N LEU A 302 33.25 6.62 -9.93
CA LEU A 302 34.13 5.80 -10.73
C LEU A 302 34.90 6.64 -11.76
N SER A 303 36.23 6.41 -11.84
CA SER A 303 37.00 6.99 -12.94
C SER A 303 36.53 6.42 -14.29
N ARG A 304 36.71 7.17 -15.37
CA ARG A 304 36.37 6.70 -16.70
C ARG A 304 37.06 5.36 -17.04
N GLU A 305 38.35 5.24 -16.71
CA GLU A 305 39.11 4.02 -16.93
C GLU A 305 38.54 2.83 -16.16
N THR A 306 38.18 3.02 -14.89
CA THR A 306 37.55 1.99 -14.07
C THR A 306 36.16 1.61 -14.62
N ALA A 307 35.36 2.59 -15.06
CA ALA A 307 34.06 2.35 -15.66
C ALA A 307 34.17 1.58 -16.99
N ASP A 308 35.15 1.91 -17.86
CA ASP A 308 35.40 1.20 -19.09
C ASP A 308 35.83 -0.26 -18.83
N HIS A 309 36.68 -0.49 -17.82
CA HIS A 309 37.08 -1.83 -17.38
C HIS A 309 35.90 -2.62 -16.81
N TRP A 310 35.10 -2.00 -15.93
CA TRP A 310 33.87 -2.57 -15.39
C TRP A 310 32.92 -3.02 -16.51
N ASN A 311 32.66 -2.14 -17.48
CA ASN A 311 31.80 -2.44 -18.62
C ASN A 311 32.32 -3.63 -19.46
N ALA A 312 33.65 -3.76 -19.61
CA ALA A 312 34.25 -4.89 -20.32
C ALA A 312 34.01 -6.21 -19.57
N LEU A 313 34.21 -6.22 -18.24
CA LEU A 313 33.99 -7.39 -17.39
C LEU A 313 32.49 -7.77 -17.33
N TYR A 314 31.59 -6.81 -17.16
CA TYR A 314 30.16 -7.04 -17.14
C TYR A 314 29.65 -7.67 -18.45
N ARG A 315 30.08 -7.12 -19.62
CA ARG A 315 29.75 -7.69 -20.93
C ARG A 315 30.36 -9.08 -21.13
N LYS A 316 31.60 -9.31 -20.65
CA LYS A 316 32.23 -10.63 -20.68
C LYS A 316 31.38 -11.64 -19.90
N GLY A 317 30.97 -11.29 -18.66
CA GLY A 317 30.10 -12.10 -17.84
C GLY A 317 28.78 -12.46 -18.55
N GLY A 318 28.09 -11.47 -19.15
CA GLY A 318 26.84 -11.70 -19.87
C GLY A 318 26.99 -12.60 -21.09
N ASN A 319 28.10 -12.51 -21.82
CA ASN A 319 28.36 -13.43 -22.95
C ASN A 319 28.60 -14.86 -22.48
N LEU A 320 29.34 -15.04 -21.40
CA LEU A 320 29.63 -16.36 -20.81
C LEU A 320 28.36 -16.98 -20.19
N GLU A 321 27.52 -16.18 -19.51
CA GLU A 321 26.22 -16.62 -18.99
C GLU A 321 25.31 -17.13 -20.13
N LYS A 322 25.17 -16.37 -21.22
CA LYS A 322 24.41 -16.78 -22.42
C LYS A 322 24.96 -18.05 -23.06
N ALA A 323 26.26 -18.30 -22.96
CA ALA A 323 26.92 -19.52 -23.44
C ALA A 323 26.79 -20.71 -22.48
N GLY A 324 26.20 -20.52 -21.27
CA GLY A 324 26.07 -21.55 -20.24
C GLY A 324 27.36 -21.80 -19.43
N ALA A 325 28.41 -21.00 -19.63
CA ALA A 325 29.68 -21.07 -18.89
C ALA A 325 29.57 -20.29 -17.57
N LEU A 326 28.80 -20.87 -16.62
CA LEU A 326 28.36 -20.15 -15.42
C LEU A 326 29.49 -19.84 -14.44
N ASP A 327 30.48 -20.75 -14.30
CA ASP A 327 31.63 -20.50 -13.42
C ASP A 327 32.47 -19.33 -13.92
N GLU A 328 32.80 -19.28 -15.20
CA GLU A 328 33.58 -18.20 -15.82
C GLU A 328 32.77 -16.90 -15.89
N ALA A 329 31.44 -16.97 -16.06
CA ALA A 329 30.56 -15.82 -15.97
C ALA A 329 30.58 -15.20 -14.56
N LEU A 330 30.49 -16.06 -13.53
CA LEU A 330 30.55 -15.64 -12.13
C LEU A 330 31.89 -14.97 -11.82
N GLU A 331 33.03 -15.54 -12.25
CA GLU A 331 34.35 -14.91 -12.08
C GLU A 331 34.42 -13.53 -12.72
N ALA A 332 33.87 -13.36 -13.92
CA ALA A 332 33.87 -12.07 -14.60
C ALA A 332 32.97 -11.05 -13.88
N TYR A 333 31.79 -11.47 -13.41
CA TYR A 333 30.89 -10.63 -12.64
C TYR A 333 31.46 -10.24 -11.26
N GLU A 334 32.13 -11.15 -10.56
CA GLU A 334 32.78 -10.88 -9.29
C GLU A 334 33.96 -9.90 -9.47
N ALA A 335 34.73 -10.02 -10.57
CA ALA A 335 35.75 -9.05 -10.92
C ALA A 335 35.16 -7.64 -11.20
N ALA A 336 34.00 -7.57 -11.87
CA ALA A 336 33.27 -6.32 -12.03
C ALA A 336 32.77 -5.76 -10.69
N ALA A 337 32.24 -6.61 -9.82
CA ALA A 337 31.76 -6.22 -8.48
C ALA A 337 32.89 -5.75 -7.54
N ALA A 338 34.12 -6.18 -7.78
CA ALA A 338 35.29 -5.67 -7.05
C ALA A 338 35.62 -4.21 -7.44
N LEU A 339 35.25 -3.78 -8.65
CA LEU A 339 35.42 -2.40 -9.12
C LEU A 339 34.23 -1.51 -8.69
N ASP A 340 33.03 -2.04 -8.79
CA ASP A 340 31.79 -1.36 -8.41
C ASP A 340 30.79 -2.35 -7.81
N PRO A 341 30.67 -2.39 -6.48
CA PRO A 341 29.79 -3.33 -5.79
C PRO A 341 28.33 -2.88 -5.72
N VAL A 342 27.97 -1.63 -6.13
CA VAL A 342 26.63 -1.06 -5.92
C VAL A 342 25.72 -1.16 -7.14
N HIS A 343 26.18 -1.73 -8.24
CA HIS A 343 25.35 -1.91 -9.43
C HIS A 343 24.36 -3.05 -9.22
N ALA A 344 23.08 -2.73 -9.06
CA ALA A 344 22.03 -3.67 -8.65
C ALA A 344 21.89 -4.88 -9.59
N MET A 345 21.81 -4.65 -10.93
CA MET A 345 21.70 -5.73 -11.90
C MET A 345 22.93 -6.66 -11.92
N LEU A 346 24.13 -6.13 -11.66
CA LEU A 346 25.32 -6.97 -11.51
C LEU A 346 25.16 -7.95 -10.33
N GLN A 347 24.67 -7.46 -9.19
CA GLN A 347 24.42 -8.31 -8.03
C GLN A 347 23.33 -9.36 -8.33
N PHE A 348 22.30 -8.99 -9.08
CA PHE A 348 21.25 -9.93 -9.51
C PHE A 348 21.83 -11.05 -10.38
N ARG A 349 22.67 -10.74 -11.39
CA ARG A 349 23.34 -11.73 -12.24
C ARG A 349 24.28 -12.63 -11.45
N ILE A 350 25.01 -12.09 -10.46
CA ILE A 350 25.83 -12.89 -9.53
C ILE A 350 24.92 -13.87 -8.76
N GLY A 351 23.77 -13.41 -8.25
CA GLY A 351 22.79 -14.25 -7.58
C GLY A 351 22.28 -15.38 -8.47
N THR A 352 21.94 -15.07 -9.71
CA THR A 352 21.46 -16.05 -10.71
C THR A 352 22.52 -17.14 -10.98
N CYS A 353 23.76 -16.74 -11.26
CA CYS A 353 24.85 -17.70 -11.51
C CYS A 353 25.10 -18.59 -10.27
N ARG A 354 25.17 -18.00 -9.08
CA ARG A 354 25.38 -18.76 -7.82
C ARG A 354 24.24 -19.73 -7.55
N LEU A 355 22.98 -19.32 -7.77
CA LEU A 355 21.83 -20.19 -7.59
C LEU A 355 21.88 -21.39 -8.54
N ALA A 356 22.18 -21.15 -9.80
CA ALA A 356 22.32 -22.19 -10.81
C ALA A 356 23.48 -23.17 -10.50
N LEU A 357 24.56 -22.68 -9.87
CA LEU A 357 25.70 -23.48 -9.40
C LEU A 357 25.43 -24.17 -8.04
N GLY A 358 24.25 -23.96 -7.44
CA GLY A 358 23.82 -24.60 -6.19
C GLY A 358 24.26 -23.88 -4.90
N ASP A 359 24.93 -22.72 -4.99
CA ASP A 359 25.34 -21.90 -3.83
C ASP A 359 24.21 -20.97 -3.37
N ARG A 360 23.19 -21.55 -2.73
CA ARG A 360 21.95 -20.86 -2.34
C ARG A 360 22.19 -19.71 -1.35
N GLU A 361 23.07 -19.88 -0.38
CA GLU A 361 23.31 -18.87 0.65
C GLU A 361 23.91 -17.60 0.07
N ARG A 362 24.95 -17.74 -0.77
CA ARG A 362 25.56 -16.59 -1.41
C ARG A 362 24.66 -16.02 -2.53
N ALA A 363 23.84 -16.85 -3.18
CA ALA A 363 22.84 -16.39 -4.13
C ALA A 363 21.82 -15.48 -3.43
N LYS A 364 21.25 -15.91 -2.29
CA LYS A 364 20.32 -15.12 -1.48
C LYS A 364 20.92 -13.76 -1.10
N ALA A 365 22.15 -13.76 -0.59
CA ALA A 365 22.84 -12.52 -0.23
C ALA A 365 23.05 -11.58 -1.42
N ALA A 366 23.36 -12.13 -2.61
CA ALA A 366 23.52 -11.34 -3.83
C ALA A 366 22.18 -10.75 -4.31
N PHE A 367 21.10 -11.51 -4.28
CA PHE A 367 19.76 -11.02 -4.60
C PHE A 367 19.27 -9.96 -3.61
N GLN A 368 19.52 -10.13 -2.30
CA GLN A 368 19.20 -9.11 -1.30
C GLN A 368 19.95 -7.81 -1.60
N LYS A 369 21.24 -7.90 -1.92
CA LYS A 369 22.03 -6.74 -2.30
C LYS A 369 21.52 -6.10 -3.59
N ALA A 370 21.12 -6.88 -4.58
CA ALA A 370 20.52 -6.38 -5.83
C ALA A 370 19.24 -5.58 -5.56
N ARG A 371 18.35 -6.09 -4.71
CA ARG A 371 17.14 -5.40 -4.28
C ARG A 371 17.46 -4.10 -3.53
N ASP A 372 18.39 -4.15 -2.60
CA ASP A 372 18.71 -3.01 -1.72
C ASP A 372 19.40 -1.87 -2.49
N GLU A 373 20.20 -2.18 -3.51
CA GLU A 373 20.88 -1.21 -4.38
C GLU A 373 20.02 -0.72 -5.56
N ASP A 374 18.82 -1.26 -5.74
CA ASP A 374 17.89 -0.77 -6.76
C ASP A 374 17.60 0.72 -6.56
N CYS A 375 17.79 1.52 -7.61
CA CYS A 375 17.57 2.95 -7.56
C CYS A 375 16.10 3.35 -7.73
N GLU A 376 15.23 2.42 -8.15
CA GLU A 376 13.77 2.54 -8.18
C GLU A 376 13.13 1.36 -7.44
N PRO A 377 13.26 1.31 -6.11
CA PRO A 377 12.82 0.17 -5.34
C PRO A 377 11.30 0.19 -5.12
N PHE A 378 10.54 -0.31 -6.08
CA PHE A 378 9.10 -0.56 -5.93
C PHE A 378 8.81 -1.78 -5.05
N ARG A 379 9.63 -1.97 -4.02
CA ARG A 379 9.55 -3.07 -3.06
C ARG A 379 10.35 -2.76 -1.80
N THR A 380 9.98 -3.39 -0.71
CA THR A 380 10.66 -3.27 0.58
C THR A 380 12.10 -3.76 0.49
N ASP A 381 13.03 -3.03 1.10
CA ASP A 381 14.45 -3.40 1.23
C ASP A 381 14.80 -3.91 2.63
N SER A 382 16.04 -4.39 2.80
CA SER A 382 16.55 -4.88 4.08
C SER A 382 16.52 -3.83 5.19
N SER A 383 16.72 -2.54 4.84
CA SER A 383 16.71 -1.45 5.82
C SER A 383 15.32 -1.22 6.41
N ILE A 384 14.27 -1.26 5.58
CA ILE A 384 12.87 -1.13 6.05
C ILE A 384 12.51 -2.31 6.97
N ASN A 385 12.83 -3.55 6.59
CA ASN A 385 12.56 -4.73 7.42
C ASN A 385 13.33 -4.69 8.74
N ALA A 386 14.58 -4.23 8.74
CA ALA A 386 15.36 -4.02 9.96
C ALA A 386 14.70 -2.97 10.87
N LEU A 387 14.24 -1.83 10.32
CA LEU A 387 13.55 -0.80 11.08
C LEU A 387 12.24 -1.29 11.71
N ILE A 388 11.46 -2.13 11.01
CA ILE A 388 10.25 -2.76 11.56
C ILE A 388 10.61 -3.65 12.76
N LYS A 389 11.65 -4.47 12.62
CA LYS A 389 12.14 -5.33 13.69
C LYS A 389 12.65 -4.53 14.88
N ASP A 390 13.57 -3.58 14.64
CA ASP A 390 14.16 -2.73 15.68
C ASP A 390 13.08 -1.97 16.45
N LEU A 391 12.10 -1.42 15.74
CA LEU A 391 10.99 -0.70 16.37
C LEU A 391 10.14 -1.64 17.23
N SER A 392 9.86 -2.84 16.75
CA SER A 392 9.10 -3.84 17.54
C SER A 392 9.85 -4.26 18.81
N GLU A 393 11.18 -4.38 18.75
CA GLU A 393 12.03 -4.67 19.89
C GLU A 393 12.08 -3.50 20.88
N GLN A 394 12.18 -2.26 20.40
CA GLN A 394 12.15 -1.05 21.24
C GLN A 394 10.81 -0.87 21.94
N LEU A 395 9.72 -1.27 21.31
CA LEU A 395 8.36 -1.20 21.86
C LEU A 395 7.92 -2.52 22.51
N ALA A 396 8.82 -3.49 22.68
CA ALA A 396 8.52 -4.75 23.36
C ALA A 396 7.98 -4.50 24.77
N GLY A 397 6.87 -5.17 25.13
CA GLY A 397 6.16 -4.95 26.40
C GLY A 397 5.17 -3.77 26.37
N GLN A 398 5.04 -3.05 25.25
CA GLN A 398 4.04 -2.01 25.01
C GLN A 398 2.98 -2.47 24.00
N GLU A 399 2.52 -3.72 24.14
CA GLU A 399 1.50 -4.35 23.30
C GLU A 399 1.88 -4.44 21.80
N VAL A 400 3.18 -4.45 21.47
CA VAL A 400 3.71 -4.58 20.11
C VAL A 400 4.41 -5.94 19.95
N TYR A 401 4.06 -6.65 18.88
CA TYR A 401 4.55 -7.99 18.52
C TYR A 401 5.17 -7.96 17.12
N TYR A 402 6.22 -8.74 16.93
CA TYR A 402 6.89 -8.90 15.63
C TYR A 402 6.54 -10.20 14.95
N ALA A 403 6.27 -10.16 13.64
CA ALA A 403 6.13 -11.33 12.78
C ALA A 403 7.13 -11.24 11.62
N ASP A 404 7.90 -12.31 11.39
CA ASP A 404 8.91 -12.34 10.33
C ASP A 404 8.37 -13.00 9.06
N ALA A 405 7.51 -12.27 8.34
CA ALA A 405 6.91 -12.76 7.11
C ALA A 405 7.91 -12.86 5.95
N GLU A 406 8.98 -12.05 5.93
CA GLU A 406 10.05 -12.19 4.93
C GLU A 406 10.72 -13.55 5.03
N SER A 407 11.12 -13.95 6.23
CA SER A 407 11.72 -15.29 6.46
C SER A 407 10.72 -16.41 6.15
N ALA A 408 9.46 -16.28 6.57
CA ALA A 408 8.43 -17.28 6.29
C ALA A 408 8.20 -17.49 4.79
N LEU A 409 8.25 -16.44 3.98
CA LEU A 409 8.16 -16.55 2.53
C LEU A 409 9.40 -17.20 1.90
N HIS A 410 10.59 -16.93 2.45
CA HIS A 410 11.78 -17.66 2.02
C HIS A 410 11.69 -19.16 2.31
N GLU A 411 11.23 -19.52 3.50
CA GLU A 411 11.06 -20.92 3.93
C GLU A 411 9.97 -21.65 3.14
N ALA A 412 8.95 -20.94 2.66
CA ALA A 412 7.88 -21.51 1.85
C ALA A 412 8.31 -21.82 0.40
N ASP A 413 9.41 -21.23 -0.08
CA ASP A 413 9.96 -21.53 -1.40
C ASP A 413 10.89 -22.75 -1.35
N SER A 414 10.83 -23.60 -2.39
CA SER A 414 11.63 -24.83 -2.49
C SER A 414 13.15 -24.61 -2.48
N GLN A 415 13.58 -23.41 -2.86
CA GLN A 415 14.99 -23.02 -2.86
C GLN A 415 15.37 -22.17 -1.63
N ALA A 416 14.43 -21.94 -0.71
CA ALA A 416 14.56 -21.07 0.46
C ALA A 416 14.90 -19.60 0.10
N ILE A 417 14.48 -19.17 -1.09
CA ILE A 417 14.60 -17.80 -1.59
C ILE A 417 13.29 -17.45 -2.29
N SER A 418 12.53 -16.51 -1.74
CA SER A 418 11.21 -16.15 -2.27
C SER A 418 11.26 -15.75 -3.75
N GLY A 419 10.30 -16.26 -4.51
CA GLY A 419 10.25 -16.08 -5.95
C GLY A 419 8.86 -16.34 -6.53
N ASN A 420 8.83 -16.62 -7.83
CA ASN A 420 7.65 -17.06 -8.57
C ASN A 420 6.97 -18.26 -7.87
N GLY A 421 5.67 -18.39 -7.98
CA GLY A 421 4.91 -19.38 -7.22
C GLY A 421 4.41 -18.87 -5.85
N LEU A 422 5.12 -17.94 -5.20
CA LEU A 422 4.61 -17.17 -4.07
C LEU A 422 4.16 -15.78 -4.50
N PHE A 423 4.84 -15.21 -5.47
CA PHE A 423 4.56 -13.91 -6.05
C PHE A 423 4.28 -14.05 -7.54
N TYR A 424 3.46 -13.17 -8.11
CA TYR A 424 3.28 -13.06 -9.56
C TYR A 424 4.02 -11.87 -10.18
N ASP A 425 4.43 -10.92 -9.35
CA ASP A 425 5.32 -9.80 -9.72
C ASP A 425 6.35 -9.53 -8.61
N ASN A 426 6.84 -8.30 -8.48
CA ASN A 426 7.84 -7.93 -7.48
C ASN A 426 7.35 -8.01 -6.02
N VAL A 427 6.04 -7.80 -5.74
CA VAL A 427 5.49 -7.66 -4.37
C VAL A 427 4.13 -8.32 -4.14
N HIS A 428 3.36 -8.57 -5.21
CA HIS A 428 2.02 -9.09 -5.06
C HIS A 428 1.99 -10.61 -5.02
N LEU A 429 1.12 -11.13 -4.16
CA LEU A 429 1.15 -12.53 -3.74
C LEU A 429 0.10 -13.37 -4.47
N LEU A 430 0.50 -14.55 -4.88
CA LEU A 430 -0.40 -15.64 -5.18
C LEU A 430 -0.93 -16.27 -3.88
N PHE A 431 -1.93 -17.17 -3.97
CA PHE A 431 -2.50 -17.81 -2.79
C PHE A 431 -1.45 -18.49 -1.88
N PRO A 432 -0.42 -19.24 -2.39
CA PRO A 432 0.58 -19.83 -1.52
C PRO A 432 1.37 -18.81 -0.70
N GLY A 433 1.71 -17.66 -1.29
CA GLY A 433 2.39 -16.56 -0.60
C GLY A 433 1.51 -15.92 0.46
N ASN A 434 0.23 -15.64 0.13
CA ASN A 434 -0.76 -15.13 1.08
C ASN A 434 -0.96 -16.10 2.27
N TYR A 435 -0.99 -17.41 2.01
CA TYR A 435 -1.09 -18.42 3.05
C TYR A 435 0.15 -18.44 3.96
N ALA A 436 1.35 -18.37 3.40
CA ALA A 436 2.59 -18.33 4.18
C ALA A 436 2.63 -17.13 5.13
N ILE A 437 2.20 -15.95 4.68
CA ILE A 437 2.08 -14.77 5.54
C ILE A 437 1.04 -14.99 6.64
N ALA A 438 -0.16 -15.47 6.29
CA ALA A 438 -1.22 -15.71 7.28
C ALA A 438 -0.79 -16.71 8.35
N ALA A 439 -0.12 -17.78 7.96
CA ALA A 439 0.42 -18.81 8.88
C ALA A 439 1.52 -18.24 9.80
N CYS A 440 2.37 -17.34 9.30
CA CYS A 440 3.37 -16.62 10.10
C CYS A 440 2.72 -15.65 11.10
N LEU A 441 1.67 -14.93 10.67
CA LEU A 441 0.96 -13.97 11.50
C LEU A 441 0.11 -14.63 12.59
N PHE A 442 -0.49 -15.77 12.30
CA PHE A 442 -1.45 -16.45 13.17
C PHE A 442 -0.99 -16.60 14.63
N PRO A 443 0.21 -17.15 14.94
CA PRO A 443 0.66 -17.30 16.33
C PRO A 443 0.92 -15.96 17.04
N ARG A 444 1.28 -14.92 16.31
CA ARG A 444 1.50 -13.58 16.87
C ARG A 444 0.17 -12.87 17.14
N VAL A 445 -0.77 -12.97 16.22
CA VAL A 445 -2.13 -12.42 16.36
C VAL A 445 -2.86 -13.12 17.50
N THR A 446 -2.84 -14.44 17.58
CA THR A 446 -3.47 -15.18 18.69
C THR A 446 -2.85 -14.84 20.05
N SER A 447 -1.52 -14.66 20.10
CA SER A 447 -0.84 -14.22 21.32
C SER A 447 -1.26 -12.81 21.74
N ALA A 448 -1.33 -11.87 20.78
CA ALA A 448 -1.76 -10.50 21.02
C ALA A 448 -3.22 -10.43 21.49
N LEU A 449 -4.12 -11.17 20.84
CA LEU A 449 -5.54 -11.22 21.19
C LEU A 449 -5.79 -11.87 22.57
N ARG A 450 -5.04 -12.91 22.94
CA ARG A 450 -5.08 -13.47 24.31
C ARG A 450 -4.69 -12.41 25.35
N LYS A 451 -3.69 -11.60 25.04
CA LYS A 451 -3.28 -10.48 25.92
C LYS A 451 -4.34 -9.40 26.01
N ALA A 452 -5.11 -9.20 24.95
CA ALA A 452 -6.28 -8.32 24.94
C ALA A 452 -7.49 -8.89 25.69
N GLY A 453 -7.42 -10.14 26.16
CA GLY A 453 -8.46 -10.78 26.97
C GLY A 453 -9.35 -11.79 26.25
N PHE A 454 -9.13 -12.04 24.96
CA PHE A 454 -9.89 -13.04 24.20
C PHE A 454 -9.46 -14.48 24.56
N ARG A 455 -10.44 -15.39 24.60
CA ARG A 455 -10.22 -16.81 24.93
C ARG A 455 -9.84 -17.59 23.68
N LEU A 456 -8.58 -17.47 23.27
CA LEU A 456 -8.02 -18.24 22.14
C LEU A 456 -7.19 -19.44 22.66
N PRO A 457 -7.22 -20.58 21.98
CA PRO A 457 -6.40 -21.73 22.36
C PRO A 457 -4.90 -21.40 22.27
N ASP A 458 -4.09 -22.07 23.11
CA ASP A 458 -2.63 -21.95 23.04
C ASP A 458 -2.08 -22.90 21.96
N THR A 459 -2.36 -22.56 20.72
CA THR A 459 -1.89 -23.33 19.56
C THR A 459 -1.14 -22.41 18.59
N THR A 460 -0.10 -22.95 17.99
CA THR A 460 0.59 -22.35 16.84
C THR A 460 0.17 -23.00 15.53
N ALA A 461 -0.61 -24.09 15.59
CA ALA A 461 -1.09 -24.77 14.41
C ALA A 461 -2.26 -24.00 13.79
N SER A 462 -2.04 -23.53 12.58
CA SER A 462 -3.06 -22.88 11.76
C SER A 462 -3.82 -23.92 10.91
N ALA A 463 -5.02 -23.55 10.43
CA ALA A 463 -5.74 -24.36 9.46
C ALA A 463 -4.89 -24.58 8.20
N PRO A 464 -4.86 -25.82 7.65
CA PRO A 464 -4.05 -26.12 6.46
C PRO A 464 -4.58 -25.39 5.21
N PRO A 465 -3.73 -25.24 4.16
CA PRO A 465 -4.08 -24.45 2.98
C PRO A 465 -5.37 -24.94 2.29
N GLU A 466 -5.59 -26.24 2.22
CA GLU A 466 -6.79 -26.80 1.58
C GLU A 466 -8.07 -26.44 2.35
N THR A 467 -8.03 -26.47 3.69
CA THR A 467 -9.14 -26.01 4.52
C THR A 467 -9.42 -24.51 4.29
N CYS A 468 -8.36 -23.70 4.17
CA CYS A 468 -8.52 -22.27 3.89
C CYS A 468 -9.13 -22.05 2.50
N LYS A 469 -8.67 -22.77 1.47
CA LYS A 469 -9.26 -22.71 0.12
C LYS A 469 -10.74 -23.07 0.14
N GLU A 470 -11.11 -24.18 0.77
CA GLU A 470 -12.49 -24.64 0.87
C GLU A 470 -13.38 -23.61 1.57
N ARG A 471 -12.94 -23.09 2.72
CA ARG A 471 -13.72 -22.11 3.51
C ARG A 471 -13.80 -20.73 2.87
N LEU A 472 -12.79 -20.33 2.11
CA LEU A 472 -12.83 -19.14 1.26
C LEU A 472 -13.65 -19.35 -0.02
N GLY A 473 -14.11 -20.58 -0.30
CA GLY A 473 -14.82 -20.91 -1.52
C GLY A 473 -13.94 -20.82 -2.77
N LEU A 474 -12.63 -21.01 -2.61
CA LEU A 474 -11.68 -20.98 -3.71
C LEU A 474 -11.78 -22.30 -4.50
N SER A 475 -12.85 -22.43 -5.30
CA SER A 475 -13.02 -23.55 -6.22
C SER A 475 -11.92 -23.58 -7.28
N PRO A 476 -11.68 -24.71 -7.98
CA PRO A 476 -10.70 -24.79 -9.07
C PRO A 476 -10.89 -23.67 -10.11
N ARG A 477 -12.14 -23.34 -10.45
CA ARG A 477 -12.45 -22.24 -11.38
C ARG A 477 -12.08 -20.86 -10.83
N GLN A 478 -12.28 -20.61 -9.54
CA GLN A 478 -11.89 -19.34 -8.92
C GLN A 478 -10.39 -19.26 -8.73
N TYR A 479 -9.73 -20.39 -8.45
CA TYR A 479 -8.28 -20.48 -8.40
C TYR A 479 -7.66 -20.16 -9.77
N TYR A 480 -8.20 -20.76 -10.84
CA TYR A 480 -7.83 -20.38 -12.21
C TYR A 480 -7.98 -18.88 -12.46
N ARG A 481 -9.13 -18.28 -12.09
CA ARG A 481 -9.39 -16.85 -12.29
C ARG A 481 -8.45 -15.96 -11.50
N HIS A 482 -8.09 -16.35 -10.30
CA HIS A 482 -7.10 -15.64 -9.50
C HIS A 482 -5.76 -15.56 -10.25
N TYR A 483 -5.32 -16.67 -10.83
CA TYR A 483 -4.09 -16.72 -11.62
C TYR A 483 -4.24 -15.98 -12.96
N GLU A 484 -5.39 -16.02 -13.60
CA GLU A 484 -5.68 -15.27 -14.82
C GLU A 484 -5.63 -13.76 -14.58
N CYS A 485 -6.20 -13.28 -13.47
CA CYS A 485 -6.10 -11.86 -13.06
C CYS A 485 -4.65 -11.46 -12.77
N ALA A 486 -3.89 -12.31 -12.08
CA ALA A 486 -2.48 -12.09 -11.79
C ALA A 486 -1.66 -11.99 -13.09
N LEU A 487 -1.90 -12.89 -14.05
CA LEU A 487 -1.25 -12.86 -15.37
C LEU A 487 -1.59 -11.57 -16.14
N GLY A 488 -2.86 -11.17 -16.13
CA GLY A 488 -3.29 -9.92 -16.76
C GLY A 488 -2.58 -8.70 -16.17
N HIS A 489 -2.39 -8.66 -14.86
CA HIS A 489 -1.67 -7.59 -14.19
C HIS A 489 -0.15 -7.64 -14.48
N LEU A 490 0.45 -8.83 -14.48
CA LEU A 490 1.85 -9.01 -14.82
C LEU A 490 2.14 -8.52 -16.24
N LYS A 491 1.31 -8.90 -17.21
CA LYS A 491 1.42 -8.41 -18.60
C LYS A 491 1.29 -6.89 -18.68
N TYR A 492 0.33 -6.32 -17.96
CA TYR A 492 0.20 -4.86 -17.89
C TYR A 492 1.47 -4.17 -17.39
N ILE A 493 2.12 -4.68 -16.33
CA ILE A 493 3.37 -4.12 -15.81
C ILE A 493 4.52 -4.26 -16.82
N THR A 494 4.66 -5.44 -17.45
CA THR A 494 5.74 -5.68 -18.43
C THR A 494 5.57 -4.88 -19.71
N ASP A 495 4.34 -4.50 -20.05
CA ASP A 495 4.03 -3.66 -21.22
C ASP A 495 4.23 -2.16 -20.97
N LEU A 496 4.41 -1.72 -19.70
CA LEU A 496 4.65 -0.31 -19.39
C LEU A 496 6.00 0.15 -19.96
N GLU A 497 5.99 1.23 -20.75
CA GLU A 497 7.19 1.81 -21.38
C GLU A 497 8.30 2.07 -20.36
N ALA A 498 7.93 2.52 -19.15
CA ALA A 498 8.87 2.78 -18.05
C ALA A 498 9.73 1.55 -17.66
N PHE A 499 9.23 0.33 -17.91
CA PHE A 499 9.88 -0.90 -17.48
C PHE A 499 10.35 -1.78 -18.63
N GLN A 500 10.10 -1.40 -19.89
CA GLN A 500 10.43 -2.21 -21.07
C GLN A 500 11.92 -2.58 -21.15
N ASP A 501 12.82 -1.64 -20.87
CA ASP A 501 14.27 -1.90 -20.94
C ASP A 501 14.76 -2.94 -19.91
N VAL A 502 14.03 -3.10 -18.81
CA VAL A 502 14.40 -4.00 -17.71
C VAL A 502 13.66 -5.31 -17.79
N LEU A 503 12.38 -5.27 -18.18
CA LEU A 503 11.47 -6.41 -18.17
C LEU A 503 11.25 -7.03 -19.55
N GLN A 504 11.87 -6.53 -20.64
CA GLN A 504 11.72 -7.08 -21.99
C GLN A 504 12.09 -8.57 -22.09
N ASP A 505 13.05 -9.02 -21.27
CA ASP A 505 13.48 -10.41 -21.18
C ASP A 505 12.85 -11.12 -19.96
N HIS A 506 11.89 -10.48 -19.26
CA HIS A 506 11.26 -11.08 -18.10
C HIS A 506 10.32 -12.18 -18.54
N ASP A 507 10.59 -13.38 -18.06
CA ASP A 507 9.82 -14.56 -18.40
C ASP A 507 8.43 -14.52 -17.72
N THR A 508 7.38 -14.33 -18.50
CA THR A 508 5.98 -14.46 -18.07
C THR A 508 5.40 -15.84 -18.38
N GLU A 509 6.14 -16.69 -19.14
CA GLU A 509 5.65 -17.98 -19.61
C GLU A 509 5.32 -18.93 -18.45
N TRP A 510 6.06 -18.84 -17.34
CA TRP A 510 5.79 -19.68 -16.17
C TRP A 510 4.36 -19.50 -15.65
N LEU A 511 3.85 -18.25 -15.57
CA LEU A 511 2.50 -17.97 -15.10
C LEU A 511 1.46 -18.32 -16.17
N GLU A 512 1.80 -18.16 -17.44
CA GLU A 512 0.97 -18.64 -18.55
C GLU A 512 0.80 -20.15 -18.52
N GLN A 513 1.88 -20.89 -18.25
CA GLN A 513 1.84 -22.35 -18.14
C GLN A 513 1.00 -22.78 -16.93
N GLU A 514 1.13 -22.12 -15.77
CA GLU A 514 0.27 -22.37 -14.60
C GLU A 514 -1.20 -22.09 -14.90
N VAL A 515 -1.51 -20.97 -15.55
CA VAL A 515 -2.88 -20.65 -15.99
C VAL A 515 -3.43 -21.72 -16.93
N GLN A 516 -2.64 -22.18 -17.91
CA GLN A 516 -3.05 -23.23 -18.84
C GLN A 516 -3.27 -24.59 -18.13
N ALA A 517 -2.44 -24.94 -17.18
CA ALA A 517 -2.62 -26.17 -16.40
C ALA A 517 -3.92 -26.12 -15.57
N LEU A 518 -4.26 -24.96 -15.02
CA LEU A 518 -5.48 -24.74 -14.24
C LEU A 518 -6.75 -24.77 -15.09
N VAL A 519 -6.70 -24.40 -16.38
CA VAL A 519 -7.87 -24.50 -17.30
C VAL A 519 -8.42 -25.93 -17.33
N GLN A 520 -7.56 -26.93 -17.41
CA GLN A 520 -7.97 -28.34 -17.50
C GLN A 520 -8.71 -28.81 -16.25
N THR A 521 -8.38 -28.26 -15.09
CA THR A 521 -9.03 -28.58 -13.80
C THR A 521 -10.30 -27.74 -13.58
N ALA A 522 -10.35 -26.52 -14.13
CA ALA A 522 -11.46 -25.59 -13.98
C ALA A 522 -12.71 -26.01 -14.76
N ASP A 523 -12.56 -26.70 -15.90
CA ASP A 523 -13.67 -27.14 -16.77
C ASP A 523 -14.48 -28.30 -16.17
N THR A 524 -13.99 -28.98 -15.13
CA THR A 524 -14.68 -30.12 -14.52
C THR A 524 -15.72 -29.75 -13.47
N ASP A 525 -15.74 -28.49 -13.00
CA ASP A 525 -16.65 -28.03 -11.95
C ASP A 525 -17.79 -27.15 -12.49
N VAL A 526 -18.91 -27.78 -12.82
CA VAL A 526 -20.18 -27.10 -13.22
C VAL A 526 -21.08 -26.79 -12.01
N GLU A 527 -20.66 -27.05 -10.78
CA GLU A 527 -21.52 -26.83 -9.63
C GLU A 527 -21.28 -25.47 -8.94
N THR A 528 -22.34 -24.66 -8.89
CA THR A 528 -22.52 -23.55 -7.95
C THR A 528 -22.24 -24.02 -6.51
N PRO A 529 -21.64 -23.20 -5.65
CA PRO A 529 -21.41 -23.56 -4.26
C PRO A 529 -22.70 -24.04 -3.62
N ARG A 530 -22.78 -25.33 -3.30
CA ARG A 530 -23.87 -25.89 -2.51
C ARG A 530 -23.52 -25.65 -1.05
N GLY A 531 -24.31 -24.83 -0.41
CA GLY A 531 -24.38 -24.73 1.03
C GLY A 531 -23.77 -23.46 1.58
N SER A 532 -24.60 -22.74 2.30
CA SER A 532 -24.14 -21.74 3.27
C SER A 532 -23.13 -22.41 4.21
N PRO A 533 -21.98 -21.80 4.48
CA PRO A 533 -21.07 -22.31 5.51
C PRO A 533 -21.85 -22.47 6.82
N LYS A 534 -21.63 -23.57 7.52
CA LYS A 534 -22.23 -23.84 8.84
C LYS A 534 -21.81 -22.82 9.93
N TYR A 535 -20.98 -21.89 9.58
CA TYR A 535 -20.45 -20.83 10.44
C TYR A 535 -20.87 -19.50 9.82
N GLY A 536 -21.66 -18.71 10.50
CA GLY A 536 -22.35 -17.49 10.06
C GLY A 536 -21.51 -16.33 9.53
N THR A 537 -20.56 -16.63 8.68
CA THR A 537 -19.71 -15.67 7.96
C THR A 537 -19.73 -16.00 6.48
N ASP A 538 -20.87 -15.72 5.83
CA ASP A 538 -20.90 -15.63 4.38
C ASP A 538 -19.92 -14.55 3.96
N ILE A 539 -18.92 -14.91 3.13
CA ILE A 539 -18.03 -13.94 2.52
C ILE A 539 -18.78 -13.31 1.36
N PRO A 540 -19.21 -12.04 1.46
CA PRO A 540 -20.06 -11.40 0.45
C PRO A 540 -19.48 -11.48 -0.96
N GLN A 541 -18.15 -11.38 -1.08
CA GLN A 541 -17.43 -11.45 -2.34
C GLN A 541 -17.71 -12.72 -3.15
N GLN A 542 -17.85 -13.88 -2.51
CA GLN A 542 -18.19 -15.13 -3.20
C GLN A 542 -19.53 -15.03 -3.91
N HIS A 543 -20.50 -14.42 -3.23
CA HIS A 543 -21.82 -14.20 -3.80
C HIS A 543 -21.79 -13.21 -4.95
N TYR A 544 -20.96 -12.16 -4.85
CA TYR A 544 -20.78 -11.16 -5.91
C TYR A 544 -20.14 -11.77 -7.16
N LEU A 545 -19.11 -12.59 -6.98
CA LEU A 545 -18.47 -13.33 -8.08
C LEU A 545 -19.49 -14.26 -8.76
N ALA A 546 -20.33 -14.96 -7.99
CA ALA A 546 -21.37 -15.81 -8.54
C ALA A 546 -22.42 -15.03 -9.36
N VAL A 547 -22.78 -13.80 -8.96
CA VAL A 547 -23.67 -12.92 -9.73
C VAL A 547 -23.03 -12.47 -11.04
N LYS A 548 -21.79 -11.98 -10.97
CA LYS A 548 -21.02 -11.56 -12.14
C LYS A 548 -20.85 -12.71 -13.15
N GLU A 549 -20.69 -13.93 -12.65
CA GLU A 549 -20.60 -15.12 -13.49
C GLU A 549 -21.93 -15.49 -14.16
N LEU A 550 -23.04 -15.49 -13.43
CA LEU A 550 -24.37 -15.71 -14.01
C LEU A 550 -24.67 -14.70 -15.12
N TRP A 551 -24.23 -13.46 -14.96
CA TRP A 551 -24.36 -12.45 -16.00
C TRP A 551 -23.55 -12.77 -17.26
N ARG A 552 -22.31 -13.21 -17.10
CA ARG A 552 -21.43 -13.63 -18.23
C ARG A 552 -21.97 -14.86 -18.97
N GLN A 553 -22.63 -15.76 -18.25
CA GLN A 553 -23.28 -16.96 -18.81
C GLN A 553 -24.65 -16.64 -19.46
N GLU A 554 -24.98 -15.37 -19.70
CA GLU A 554 -26.24 -14.89 -20.24
C GLU A 554 -27.48 -15.24 -19.40
N ASN A 555 -27.32 -15.75 -18.19
CA ASN A 555 -28.44 -16.02 -17.27
C ASN A 555 -28.84 -14.73 -16.51
N LYS A 556 -29.26 -13.72 -17.31
CA LYS A 556 -29.50 -12.35 -16.84
C LYS A 556 -30.58 -12.25 -15.76
N SER A 557 -31.69 -12.96 -15.94
CA SER A 557 -32.81 -12.94 -14.98
C SER A 557 -32.40 -13.47 -13.61
N THR A 558 -31.62 -14.55 -13.57
CA THR A 558 -31.12 -15.13 -12.33
C THR A 558 -30.04 -14.21 -11.69
N ALA A 559 -29.19 -13.59 -12.50
CA ALA A 559 -28.19 -12.63 -12.01
C ALA A 559 -28.86 -11.40 -11.35
N ILE A 560 -29.90 -10.83 -11.97
CA ILE A 560 -30.67 -9.71 -11.41
C ILE A 560 -31.33 -10.11 -10.09
N ALA A 561 -32.06 -11.26 -10.08
CA ALA A 561 -32.73 -11.74 -8.87
C ALA A 561 -31.75 -12.01 -7.72
N LYS A 562 -30.59 -12.59 -8.04
CA LYS A 562 -29.54 -12.85 -7.04
C LYS A 562 -28.84 -11.58 -6.54
N ALA A 563 -28.58 -10.60 -7.42
CA ALA A 563 -28.06 -9.31 -7.01
C ALA A 563 -29.02 -8.54 -6.10
N ALA A 564 -30.33 -8.55 -6.43
CA ALA A 564 -31.36 -7.98 -5.59
C ALA A 564 -31.41 -8.66 -4.21
N ALA A 565 -31.43 -10.01 -4.20
CA ALA A 565 -31.41 -10.76 -2.93
C ALA A 565 -30.16 -10.47 -2.09
N LEU A 566 -29.00 -10.33 -2.71
CA LEU A 566 -27.76 -9.99 -2.01
C LEU A 566 -27.79 -8.56 -1.43
N SER A 567 -28.36 -7.58 -2.14
CA SER A 567 -28.53 -6.22 -1.61
C SER A 567 -29.48 -6.17 -0.41
N GLU A 568 -30.44 -7.11 -0.31
CA GLU A 568 -31.33 -7.25 0.85
C GLU A 568 -30.65 -8.03 2.00
N ILE A 569 -29.92 -9.11 1.69
CA ILE A 569 -29.18 -9.90 2.70
C ILE A 569 -28.06 -9.09 3.33
N TYR A 570 -27.31 -8.37 2.50
CA TYR A 570 -26.17 -7.53 2.90
C TYR A 570 -26.54 -6.04 2.82
N LYS A 571 -27.75 -5.68 3.25
CA LYS A 571 -28.28 -4.32 3.12
C LYS A 571 -27.41 -3.22 3.75
N GLU A 572 -26.58 -3.58 4.71
CA GLU A 572 -25.64 -2.65 5.36
C GLU A 572 -24.35 -2.43 4.57
N ARG A 573 -24.16 -3.13 3.45
CA ARG A 573 -22.92 -3.06 2.68
C ARG A 573 -23.10 -2.26 1.39
N PRO A 574 -22.40 -1.10 1.26
CA PRO A 574 -22.44 -0.29 0.04
C PRO A 574 -22.04 -1.04 -1.23
N ASP A 575 -21.11 -1.98 -1.16
CA ASP A 575 -20.66 -2.79 -2.30
C ASP A 575 -21.76 -3.75 -2.82
N ALA A 576 -22.65 -4.25 -1.94
CA ALA A 576 -23.79 -5.04 -2.35
C ALA A 576 -24.80 -4.21 -3.15
N HIS A 577 -25.07 -2.98 -2.71
CA HIS A 577 -25.91 -2.04 -3.43
C HIS A 577 -25.29 -1.60 -4.75
N LEU A 578 -23.97 -1.39 -4.76
CA LEU A 578 -23.23 -1.09 -5.99
C LEU A 578 -23.39 -2.22 -7.02
N LEU A 579 -23.16 -3.48 -6.62
CA LEU A 579 -23.34 -4.64 -7.51
C LEU A 579 -24.76 -4.67 -8.09
N TYR A 580 -25.77 -4.45 -7.25
CA TYR A 580 -27.15 -4.44 -7.70
C TYR A 580 -27.43 -3.31 -8.70
N ALA A 581 -26.93 -2.11 -8.43
CA ALA A 581 -27.05 -0.97 -9.35
C ALA A 581 -26.37 -1.26 -10.71
N GLN A 582 -25.16 -1.83 -10.70
CA GLN A 582 -24.45 -2.23 -11.92
C GLN A 582 -25.23 -3.24 -12.76
N ILE A 583 -25.80 -4.26 -12.12
CA ILE A 583 -26.62 -5.28 -12.80
C ILE A 583 -27.92 -4.68 -13.35
N LEU A 584 -28.57 -3.74 -12.62
CA LEU A 584 -29.74 -3.02 -13.09
C LEU A 584 -29.41 -2.16 -14.32
N GLU A 585 -28.32 -1.44 -14.33
CA GLU A 585 -27.88 -0.63 -15.47
C GLU A 585 -27.66 -1.50 -16.71
N LEU A 586 -26.93 -2.61 -16.57
CA LEU A 586 -26.70 -3.56 -17.64
C LEU A 586 -27.99 -4.22 -18.16
N SER A 587 -29.05 -4.32 -17.31
CA SER A 587 -30.34 -4.86 -17.68
C SER A 587 -31.30 -3.85 -18.32
N GLY A 588 -30.92 -2.55 -18.31
CA GLY A 588 -31.70 -1.44 -18.86
C GLY A 588 -32.65 -0.76 -17.85
N ASP A 589 -32.64 -1.14 -16.56
CA ASP A 589 -33.37 -0.44 -15.48
C ASP A 589 -32.54 0.72 -14.91
N SER A 590 -32.24 1.68 -15.78
CA SER A 590 -31.39 2.83 -15.44
C SER A 590 -31.99 3.76 -14.38
N ALA A 591 -33.33 3.77 -14.22
CA ALA A 591 -33.97 4.62 -13.21
C ALA A 591 -33.66 4.13 -11.79
N LYS A 592 -33.81 2.82 -11.55
CA LYS A 592 -33.53 2.19 -10.25
C LYS A 592 -32.03 2.17 -9.97
N SER A 593 -31.20 1.87 -10.97
CA SER A 593 -29.74 1.99 -10.89
C SER A 593 -29.32 3.39 -10.44
N SER A 594 -29.83 4.43 -11.12
CA SER A 594 -29.50 5.83 -10.81
C SER A 594 -29.88 6.26 -9.39
N ALA A 595 -30.99 5.74 -8.84
CA ALA A 595 -31.38 6.04 -7.46
C ALA A 595 -30.32 5.54 -6.47
N ILE A 596 -29.93 4.26 -6.58
CA ILE A 596 -28.89 3.66 -5.72
C ILE A 596 -27.55 4.34 -5.90
N MET A 597 -27.14 4.62 -7.15
CA MET A 597 -25.88 5.29 -7.46
C MET A 597 -25.83 6.72 -6.88
N ASN A 598 -26.96 7.42 -6.80
CA ASN A 598 -27.01 8.75 -6.19
C ASN A 598 -26.82 8.70 -4.67
N GLU A 599 -27.33 7.67 -3.99
CA GLU A 599 -27.07 7.45 -2.57
C GLU A 599 -25.58 7.16 -2.31
N LEU A 600 -24.99 6.26 -3.12
CA LEU A 600 -23.54 5.96 -3.04
C LEU A 600 -22.69 7.21 -3.29
N LYS A 601 -23.03 8.04 -4.29
CA LYS A 601 -22.34 9.32 -4.57
C LYS A 601 -22.43 10.29 -3.38
N ALA A 602 -23.58 10.35 -2.72
CA ALA A 602 -23.77 11.22 -1.56
C ALA A 602 -22.84 10.83 -0.38
N MET A 603 -22.51 9.55 -0.24
CA MET A 603 -21.58 9.07 0.79
C MET A 603 -20.13 9.56 0.55
N ILE A 604 -19.70 9.71 -0.70
CA ILE A 604 -18.34 10.09 -1.06
C ILE A 604 -18.02 11.51 -0.61
N ARG A 605 -19.01 12.41 -0.57
CA ARG A 605 -18.88 13.84 -0.21
C ARG A 605 -17.78 14.60 -1.00
N TRP A 606 -17.42 14.09 -2.17
CA TRP A 606 -16.35 14.67 -2.99
C TRP A 606 -16.76 15.99 -3.65
N ASP A 607 -18.02 16.10 -4.06
CA ASP A 607 -18.55 17.31 -4.73
C ASP A 607 -18.68 18.51 -3.80
N ALA A 608 -18.51 18.32 -2.49
CA ALA A 608 -18.40 19.41 -1.53
C ALA A 608 -17.07 20.20 -1.68
N LEU A 609 -16.25 19.85 -2.64
CA LEU A 609 -15.07 20.54 -3.13
C LEU A 609 -15.43 21.25 -4.44
#